data_057734e7baffe58cde211c3c5ba47351
#
_entry.id   057734e7baffe58cde211c3c5ba47351
#
_cell.length_a   1.000
_cell.length_b   1.000
_cell.length_c   1.000
_cell.angle_alpha   90.00
_cell.angle_beta   90.00
_cell.angle_gamma   90.00
#
_symmetry.space_group_name_H-M   'P 1'
#
loop_
_entity.id
_entity.type
_entity.pdbx_description
1 polymer ?
#
loop_
_entity_poly.entity_id
_entity_poly.type
_entity_poly.pdbx_seq_one_letter_code
_entity_poly.pdbx_strand_id
1 'polypeptide(L)'
;MIHPILGYTIKGNIWYQGESNSIRADKYQQVFTNMINSWRKEWKQPDMPFYFVQIAPHYGQPATIREAQLRTWQSGLKNVGMAVITDAGDSLDIHPRNKTVTGERLAAWALAKQYGKDVTYSGPLFKTMKVEGNKAVLSFDYADDGLMTPDNEPVKGFIVAGEDHRFYPATALIRGDKLEVSAPQVSVPVAVRYAYCNFFRVNLYNKAGFPATPFRTDTWEPDSYARWFADSEMVRFPKAYQLDHGKRLFFGYAQGVGCCAMLRMWKKIGERRYFDYVEQWADSLINDKGEIHLYHVETYNLDYINSGKVLFDLYRETGKEKYKTAMDALVKQLKNHPRTLEGAYWHKLIYQHQIWLDGLYMASPFLAQYGAEFNKPEWID
;
A
#
# COMPACT_ATOMS: atom_id res chain seq x y z
N MET A 1 -27.70 -22.12 -1.33
CA MET A 1 -28.45 -20.86 -1.23
C MET A 1 -29.18 -20.49 -2.54
N ILE A 2 -28.57 -20.66 -3.70
CA ILE A 2 -29.20 -20.30 -5.01
C ILE A 2 -30.32 -21.28 -5.42
N HIS A 3 -30.13 -22.58 -5.24
CA HIS A 3 -31.04 -23.62 -5.70
C HIS A 3 -32.54 -23.37 -5.35
N PRO A 4 -32.92 -22.93 -4.13
CA PRO A 4 -34.34 -22.70 -3.81
C PRO A 4 -35.01 -21.58 -4.60
N ILE A 5 -34.25 -20.65 -5.19
CA ILE A 5 -34.78 -19.50 -5.94
C ILE A 5 -34.70 -19.65 -7.46
N LEU A 6 -34.14 -20.75 -7.97
CA LEU A 6 -34.01 -20.98 -9.42
C LEU A 6 -35.37 -21.05 -10.16
N GLY A 7 -36.44 -21.34 -9.44
CA GLY A 7 -37.80 -21.35 -10.01
C GLY A 7 -38.39 -19.97 -10.32
N TYR A 8 -37.78 -18.89 -9.82
CA TYR A 8 -38.27 -17.54 -10.07
C TYR A 8 -37.66 -16.98 -11.36
N THR A 9 -38.49 -16.40 -12.20
CA THR A 9 -38.04 -15.65 -13.38
C THR A 9 -37.45 -14.32 -12.96
N ILE A 10 -36.20 -14.07 -13.33
CA ILE A 10 -35.51 -12.81 -13.05
C ILE A 10 -35.06 -12.13 -14.35
N LYS A 11 -35.07 -10.80 -14.35
CA LYS A 11 -34.64 -9.98 -15.52
C LYS A 11 -33.13 -9.78 -15.54
N GLY A 12 -32.45 -9.99 -14.42
CA GLY A 12 -31.02 -9.79 -14.26
C GLY A 12 -30.62 -9.75 -12.78
N ASN A 13 -29.35 -9.52 -12.52
CA ASN A 13 -28.80 -9.42 -11.19
C ASN A 13 -28.18 -8.04 -10.95
N ILE A 14 -28.36 -7.52 -9.75
CA ILE A 14 -27.55 -6.43 -9.20
C ILE A 14 -26.70 -7.00 -8.06
N TRP A 15 -25.42 -6.65 -8.04
CA TRP A 15 -24.46 -7.30 -7.14
C TRP A 15 -23.57 -6.26 -6.45
N TYR A 16 -23.45 -6.35 -5.12
CA TYR A 16 -22.55 -5.54 -4.34
C TYR A 16 -21.76 -6.42 -3.38
N GLN A 17 -20.50 -6.67 -3.66
CA GLN A 17 -19.61 -7.51 -2.86
C GLN A 17 -18.15 -7.32 -3.36
N GLY A 18 -17.17 -7.58 -2.53
CA GLY A 18 -15.76 -7.59 -2.91
C GLY A 18 -14.82 -7.43 -1.72
N GLU A 19 -15.25 -6.78 -0.65
CA GLU A 19 -14.45 -6.32 0.47
C GLU A 19 -13.69 -7.47 1.14
N SER A 20 -14.36 -8.58 1.44
CA SER A 20 -13.73 -9.77 2.05
C SER A 20 -12.78 -10.52 1.11
N ASN A 21 -12.81 -10.23 -0.19
CA ASN A 21 -11.92 -10.83 -1.17
C ASN A 21 -10.66 -9.99 -1.45
N SER A 22 -10.50 -8.86 -0.81
CA SER A 22 -9.40 -7.91 -1.05
C SER A 22 -8.01 -8.54 -0.85
N ILE A 23 -7.87 -9.46 0.10
CA ILE A 23 -6.62 -10.22 0.35
C ILE A 23 -6.28 -11.23 -0.76
N ARG A 24 -7.23 -11.50 -1.67
CA ARG A 24 -7.10 -12.40 -2.83
C ARG A 24 -7.58 -11.73 -4.11
N ALA A 25 -7.27 -10.45 -4.26
CA ALA A 25 -7.70 -9.65 -5.41
C ALA A 25 -7.19 -10.23 -6.75
N ASP A 26 -6.03 -10.89 -6.75
CA ASP A 26 -5.44 -11.60 -7.90
C ASP A 26 -6.33 -12.70 -8.46
N LYS A 27 -7.17 -13.32 -7.64
CA LYS A 27 -8.11 -14.39 -8.04
C LYS A 27 -9.54 -13.87 -8.29
N TYR A 28 -9.85 -12.64 -7.87
CA TYR A 28 -11.22 -12.15 -7.85
C TYR A 28 -11.85 -12.12 -9.24
N GLN A 29 -11.16 -11.62 -10.25
CA GLN A 29 -11.68 -11.57 -11.63
C GLN A 29 -12.13 -12.96 -12.11
N GLN A 30 -11.28 -13.98 -11.93
CA GLN A 30 -11.61 -15.35 -12.36
C GLN A 30 -12.78 -15.93 -11.59
N VAL A 31 -12.78 -15.79 -10.26
CA VAL A 31 -13.84 -16.34 -9.39
C VAL A 31 -15.17 -15.66 -9.68
N PHE A 32 -15.17 -14.34 -9.83
CA PHE A 32 -16.37 -13.56 -10.10
C PHE A 32 -16.93 -13.86 -11.49
N THR A 33 -16.09 -13.96 -12.52
CA THR A 33 -16.48 -14.39 -13.87
C THR A 33 -17.11 -15.78 -13.84
N ASN A 34 -16.50 -16.73 -13.14
CA ASN A 34 -17.04 -18.08 -13.00
C ASN A 34 -18.40 -18.10 -12.29
N MET A 35 -18.58 -17.27 -11.26
CA MET A 35 -19.86 -17.13 -10.55
C MET A 35 -20.95 -16.61 -11.50
N ILE A 36 -20.67 -15.54 -12.25
CA ILE A 36 -21.63 -14.98 -13.23
C ILE A 36 -22.06 -16.06 -14.23
N ASN A 37 -21.10 -16.77 -14.81
CA ASN A 37 -21.38 -17.82 -15.78
C ASN A 37 -22.14 -19.00 -15.17
N SER A 38 -21.82 -19.39 -13.93
CA SER A 38 -22.55 -20.44 -13.21
C SER A 38 -23.99 -20.05 -12.98
N TRP A 39 -24.28 -18.83 -12.54
CA TRP A 39 -25.65 -18.37 -12.35
C TRP A 39 -26.43 -18.32 -13.66
N ARG A 40 -25.84 -17.83 -14.73
CA ARG A 40 -26.44 -17.83 -16.08
C ARG A 40 -26.80 -19.23 -16.52
N LYS A 41 -25.94 -20.21 -16.27
CA LYS A 41 -26.19 -21.61 -16.56
C LYS A 41 -27.38 -22.18 -15.76
N GLU A 42 -27.39 -21.94 -14.45
CA GLU A 42 -28.44 -22.43 -13.56
C GLU A 42 -29.83 -21.84 -13.90
N TRP A 43 -29.90 -20.54 -14.22
CA TRP A 43 -31.16 -19.90 -14.69
C TRP A 43 -31.49 -20.20 -16.16
N LYS A 44 -30.60 -20.91 -16.88
CA LYS A 44 -30.72 -21.17 -18.31
C LYS A 44 -30.90 -19.89 -19.16
N GLN A 45 -30.22 -18.82 -18.72
CA GLN A 45 -30.22 -17.51 -19.36
C GLN A 45 -28.77 -17.08 -19.65
N PRO A 46 -28.18 -17.50 -20.78
CA PRO A 46 -26.73 -17.27 -21.05
C PRO A 46 -26.34 -15.80 -21.12
N ASP A 47 -27.27 -14.93 -21.49
CA ASP A 47 -27.07 -13.49 -21.64
C ASP A 47 -27.74 -12.69 -20.51
N MET A 48 -28.09 -13.33 -19.38
CA MET A 48 -28.73 -12.66 -18.23
C MET A 48 -27.87 -11.46 -17.76
N PRO A 49 -28.47 -10.27 -17.67
CA PRO A 49 -27.76 -9.07 -17.21
C PRO A 49 -27.17 -9.22 -15.82
N PHE A 50 -25.96 -8.72 -15.66
CA PHE A 50 -25.28 -8.74 -14.39
C PHE A 50 -24.61 -7.38 -14.14
N TYR A 51 -25.23 -6.53 -13.33
CA TYR A 51 -24.72 -5.21 -13.00
C TYR A 51 -24.17 -5.22 -11.58
N PHE A 52 -22.91 -4.81 -11.41
CA PHE A 52 -22.26 -4.88 -10.11
C PHE A 52 -21.63 -3.56 -9.72
N VAL A 53 -21.38 -3.41 -8.43
CA VAL A 53 -20.73 -2.24 -7.85
C VAL A 53 -19.24 -2.46 -7.80
N GLN A 54 -18.45 -1.50 -8.27
CA GLN A 54 -17.06 -1.38 -7.87
C GLN A 54 -17.03 -0.91 -6.43
N ILE A 55 -16.45 -1.69 -5.51
CA ILE A 55 -16.49 -1.40 -4.09
C ILE A 55 -15.96 0.00 -3.76
N ALA A 56 -16.53 0.61 -2.73
CA ALA A 56 -16.11 1.92 -2.26
C ALA A 56 -14.66 1.92 -1.75
N PRO A 57 -13.92 3.03 -1.90
CA PRO A 57 -12.60 3.16 -1.31
C PRO A 57 -12.68 3.19 0.22
N HIS A 58 -11.70 2.53 0.87
CA HIS A 58 -11.55 2.45 2.32
C HIS A 58 -10.10 2.15 2.65
N TYR A 59 -9.57 2.60 3.79
CA TYR A 59 -8.15 2.37 4.14
C TYR A 59 -7.73 0.91 4.17
N GLY A 60 -8.61 -0.01 4.54
CA GLY A 60 -8.36 -1.46 4.53
C GLY A 60 -8.62 -2.16 3.19
N GLN A 61 -8.98 -1.43 2.12
CA GLN A 61 -9.34 -2.03 0.82
C GLN A 61 -8.34 -1.60 -0.27
N PRO A 62 -7.43 -2.49 -0.71
CA PRO A 62 -6.42 -2.16 -1.71
C PRO A 62 -7.05 -1.84 -3.07
N ALA A 63 -6.35 -1.02 -3.88
CA ALA A 63 -6.78 -0.68 -5.23
C ALA A 63 -6.94 -1.91 -6.13
N THR A 64 -6.19 -2.97 -5.89
CA THR A 64 -6.17 -4.20 -6.68
C THR A 64 -7.52 -4.90 -6.78
N ILE A 65 -8.35 -4.84 -5.72
CA ILE A 65 -9.70 -5.43 -5.78
C ILE A 65 -10.62 -4.62 -6.70
N ARG A 66 -10.55 -3.28 -6.68
CA ARG A 66 -11.30 -2.43 -7.62
C ARG A 66 -10.81 -2.62 -9.05
N GLU A 67 -9.51 -2.82 -9.25
CA GLU A 67 -8.97 -3.19 -10.56
C GLU A 67 -9.47 -4.55 -11.03
N ALA A 68 -9.54 -5.55 -10.17
CA ALA A 68 -10.08 -6.87 -10.54
C ALA A 68 -11.57 -6.79 -10.93
N GLN A 69 -12.35 -5.93 -10.28
CA GLN A 69 -13.73 -5.63 -10.67
C GLN A 69 -13.79 -4.93 -12.04
N LEU A 70 -12.94 -3.94 -12.28
CA LEU A 70 -12.82 -3.27 -13.58
C LEU A 70 -12.45 -4.26 -14.69
N ARG A 71 -11.45 -5.11 -14.47
CA ARG A 71 -11.04 -6.16 -15.42
C ARG A 71 -12.15 -7.17 -15.69
N THR A 72 -13.02 -7.45 -14.71
CA THR A 72 -14.21 -8.30 -14.92
C THR A 72 -15.18 -7.63 -15.88
N TRP A 73 -15.44 -6.32 -15.73
CA TRP A 73 -16.29 -5.58 -16.69
C TRP A 73 -15.67 -5.57 -18.09
N GLN A 74 -14.37 -5.37 -18.20
CA GLN A 74 -13.64 -5.31 -19.47
C GLN A 74 -13.32 -6.70 -20.10
N SER A 75 -13.71 -7.81 -19.45
CA SER A 75 -13.34 -9.17 -19.87
C SER A 75 -14.04 -9.66 -21.15
N GLY A 76 -14.94 -8.87 -21.74
CA GLY A 76 -15.74 -9.25 -22.89
C GLY A 76 -16.98 -10.06 -22.55
N LEU A 77 -17.32 -10.25 -21.27
CA LEU A 77 -18.61 -10.82 -20.86
C LEU A 77 -19.76 -9.94 -21.35
N LYS A 78 -20.72 -10.54 -22.07
CA LYS A 78 -21.91 -9.84 -22.53
C LYS A 78 -22.81 -9.42 -21.37
N ASN A 79 -23.53 -8.32 -21.53
CA ASN A 79 -24.55 -7.83 -20.59
C ASN A 79 -24.02 -7.68 -19.14
N VAL A 80 -22.78 -7.24 -18.99
CA VAL A 80 -22.15 -6.92 -17.70
C VAL A 80 -21.92 -5.41 -17.64
N GLY A 81 -22.15 -4.81 -16.48
CA GLY A 81 -21.90 -3.39 -16.24
C GLY A 81 -21.46 -3.12 -14.81
N MET A 82 -20.70 -2.05 -14.60
CA MET A 82 -20.11 -1.70 -13.32
C MET A 82 -20.52 -0.30 -12.88
N ALA A 83 -21.19 -0.23 -11.74
CA ALA A 83 -21.50 1.04 -11.05
C ALA A 83 -20.30 1.47 -10.19
N VAL A 84 -19.68 2.59 -10.53
CA VAL A 84 -18.54 3.16 -9.80
C VAL A 84 -19.05 4.02 -8.66
N ILE A 85 -18.59 3.77 -7.42
CA ILE A 85 -18.99 4.52 -6.22
C ILE A 85 -17.78 5.05 -5.44
N THR A 86 -16.71 5.42 -6.14
CA THR A 86 -15.46 5.91 -5.53
C THR A 86 -15.63 7.23 -4.78
N ASP A 87 -16.67 7.97 -5.05
CA ASP A 87 -17.07 9.23 -4.40
C ASP A 87 -18.00 9.05 -3.19
N ALA A 88 -18.52 7.83 -2.97
CA ALA A 88 -19.46 7.51 -1.87
C ALA A 88 -18.80 6.75 -0.71
N GLY A 89 -17.49 6.49 -0.77
CA GLY A 89 -16.75 5.76 0.27
C GLY A 89 -16.45 6.60 1.51
N ASP A 90 -16.14 5.90 2.59
CA ASP A 90 -15.61 6.46 3.82
C ASP A 90 -14.25 5.82 4.14
N SER A 91 -13.32 6.62 4.67
CA SER A 91 -11.97 6.14 4.98
C SER A 91 -11.91 5.11 6.11
N LEU A 92 -12.83 5.20 7.05
CA LEU A 92 -12.88 4.39 8.29
C LEU A 92 -14.08 3.45 8.38
N ASP A 93 -15.17 3.73 7.63
CA ASP A 93 -16.35 2.87 7.57
C ASP A 93 -16.42 2.16 6.22
N ILE A 94 -16.23 0.84 6.24
CA ILE A 94 -16.27 -0.01 5.05
C ILE A 94 -17.68 -0.06 4.41
N HIS A 95 -18.71 0.35 5.16
CA HIS A 95 -20.09 0.37 4.72
C HIS A 95 -20.55 1.80 4.39
N PRO A 96 -20.44 2.25 3.13
CA PRO A 96 -20.88 3.58 2.75
C PRO A 96 -22.34 3.83 3.17
N ARG A 97 -22.60 4.93 3.85
CA ARG A 97 -23.95 5.26 4.36
C ARG A 97 -24.91 5.67 3.25
N ASN A 98 -24.39 6.35 2.22
CA ASN A 98 -25.20 6.76 1.07
C ASN A 98 -25.40 5.58 0.10
N LYS A 99 -26.48 4.83 0.30
CA LYS A 99 -26.89 3.73 -0.59
C LYS A 99 -27.70 4.19 -1.79
N THR A 100 -28.25 5.40 -1.76
CA THR A 100 -29.04 5.97 -2.87
C THR A 100 -28.20 6.06 -4.13
N VAL A 101 -27.00 6.63 -4.04
CA VAL A 101 -26.04 6.73 -5.17
C VAL A 101 -25.75 5.36 -5.78
N THR A 102 -25.56 4.34 -4.96
CA THR A 102 -25.32 2.96 -5.41
C THR A 102 -26.50 2.43 -6.20
N GLY A 103 -27.73 2.60 -5.66
CA GLY A 103 -28.96 2.17 -6.30
C GLY A 103 -29.23 2.91 -7.61
N GLU A 104 -29.06 4.21 -7.64
CA GLU A 104 -29.25 5.05 -8.83
C GLU A 104 -28.31 4.65 -9.98
N ARG A 105 -27.02 4.40 -9.68
CA ARG A 105 -26.03 4.01 -10.68
C ARG A 105 -26.27 2.60 -11.22
N LEU A 106 -26.71 1.65 -10.38
CA LEU A 106 -27.14 0.33 -10.84
C LEU A 106 -28.43 0.43 -11.70
N ALA A 107 -29.39 1.27 -11.28
CA ALA A 107 -30.62 1.51 -12.04
C ALA A 107 -30.33 2.16 -13.41
N ALA A 108 -29.38 3.11 -13.48
CA ALA A 108 -28.97 3.72 -14.73
C ALA A 108 -28.48 2.69 -15.75
N TRP A 109 -27.65 1.72 -15.31
CA TRP A 109 -27.24 0.58 -16.15
C TRP A 109 -28.42 -0.23 -16.66
N ALA A 110 -29.38 -0.57 -15.77
CA ALA A 110 -30.57 -1.33 -16.16
C ALA A 110 -31.45 -0.52 -17.12
N LEU A 111 -31.71 0.74 -16.83
CA LEU A 111 -32.52 1.64 -17.67
C LEU A 111 -31.94 1.74 -19.08
N ALA A 112 -30.64 2.00 -19.20
CA ALA A 112 -30.00 2.13 -20.51
C ALA A 112 -29.94 0.80 -21.27
N LYS A 113 -29.50 -0.29 -20.63
CA LYS A 113 -29.12 -1.53 -21.31
C LYS A 113 -30.25 -2.57 -21.40
N GLN A 114 -31.21 -2.56 -20.44
CA GLN A 114 -32.32 -3.51 -20.43
C GLN A 114 -33.67 -2.90 -20.86
N TYR A 115 -33.84 -1.62 -20.58
CA TYR A 115 -35.08 -0.92 -20.85
C TYR A 115 -34.98 0.08 -22.02
N GLY A 116 -33.80 0.20 -22.65
CA GLY A 116 -33.56 1.04 -23.84
C GLY A 116 -33.82 2.53 -23.63
N LYS A 117 -33.64 2.99 -22.36
CA LYS A 117 -33.81 4.41 -22.06
C LYS A 117 -32.54 5.18 -22.45
N ASP A 118 -32.72 6.36 -22.99
CA ASP A 118 -31.63 7.28 -23.29
C ASP A 118 -31.20 8.01 -21.99
N VAL A 119 -30.33 7.36 -21.24
CA VAL A 119 -29.77 7.87 -19.99
C VAL A 119 -28.28 7.53 -19.91
N THR A 120 -27.48 8.43 -19.37
CA THR A 120 -26.10 8.17 -19.04
C THR A 120 -26.03 7.14 -17.90
N TYR A 121 -25.16 6.16 -18.01
CA TYR A 121 -25.09 5.02 -17.08
C TYR A 121 -23.67 4.74 -16.54
N SER A 122 -22.65 5.41 -17.07
CA SER A 122 -21.26 5.24 -16.62
C SER A 122 -20.53 6.57 -16.56
N GLY A 123 -19.53 6.64 -15.71
CA GLY A 123 -18.53 7.72 -15.69
C GLY A 123 -17.34 7.45 -16.60
N PRO A 124 -16.39 8.39 -16.67
CA PRO A 124 -15.23 8.26 -17.52
C PRO A 124 -14.44 6.98 -17.26
N LEU A 125 -14.22 6.20 -18.30
CA LEU A 125 -13.43 4.99 -18.30
C LEU A 125 -12.17 5.22 -19.14
N PHE A 126 -10.99 5.03 -18.55
CA PHE A 126 -9.72 5.18 -19.27
C PHE A 126 -9.69 4.33 -20.54
N LYS A 127 -9.34 4.94 -21.67
CA LYS A 127 -9.29 4.30 -22.99
C LYS A 127 -7.87 4.21 -23.52
N THR A 128 -7.18 5.35 -23.68
CA THR A 128 -5.82 5.37 -24.22
C THR A 128 -4.97 6.45 -23.58
N MET A 129 -3.67 6.23 -23.62
CA MET A 129 -2.65 7.22 -23.28
C MET A 129 -1.75 7.48 -24.50
N LYS A 130 -1.50 8.76 -24.81
CA LYS A 130 -0.48 9.20 -25.76
C LYS A 130 0.51 10.10 -25.05
N VAL A 131 1.78 10.00 -25.39
CA VAL A 131 2.84 10.86 -24.83
C VAL A 131 3.09 12.00 -25.79
N GLU A 132 3.01 13.22 -25.28
CA GLU A 132 3.28 14.46 -26.03
C GLU A 132 4.30 15.30 -25.24
N GLY A 133 5.58 15.13 -25.57
CA GLY A 133 6.68 15.74 -24.81
C GLY A 133 6.71 15.23 -23.36
N ASN A 134 6.58 16.16 -22.41
CA ASN A 134 6.56 15.83 -20.99
C ASN A 134 5.15 15.56 -20.42
N LYS A 135 4.15 15.38 -21.28
CA LYS A 135 2.76 15.15 -20.88
C LYS A 135 2.26 13.79 -21.34
N ALA A 136 1.46 13.15 -20.50
CA ALA A 136 0.59 12.04 -20.88
C ALA A 136 -0.80 12.61 -21.19
N VAL A 137 -1.26 12.42 -22.43
CA VAL A 137 -2.61 12.80 -22.87
C VAL A 137 -3.52 11.58 -22.80
N LEU A 138 -4.50 11.63 -21.93
CA LEU A 138 -5.43 10.55 -21.65
C LEU A 138 -6.76 10.79 -22.35
N SER A 139 -7.33 9.75 -22.96
CA SER A 139 -8.71 9.75 -23.48
C SER A 139 -9.58 8.75 -22.69
N PHE A 140 -10.89 8.99 -22.71
CA PHE A 140 -11.84 8.24 -21.92
C PHE A 140 -13.05 7.86 -22.79
N ASP A 141 -13.61 6.67 -22.54
CA ASP A 141 -14.98 6.35 -22.94
C ASP A 141 -15.97 6.96 -21.93
N TYR A 142 -17.21 7.21 -22.31
CA TYR A 142 -18.28 7.83 -21.48
C TYR A 142 -17.96 9.27 -21.01
N ALA A 143 -17.21 10.00 -21.82
CA ALA A 143 -16.83 11.38 -21.56
C ALA A 143 -17.14 12.29 -22.76
N ASP A 144 -18.03 11.90 -23.66
CA ASP A 144 -18.33 12.59 -24.93
C ASP A 144 -18.81 14.03 -24.67
N ASP A 145 -19.55 14.27 -23.60
CA ASP A 145 -20.00 15.61 -23.19
C ASP A 145 -18.91 16.43 -22.48
N GLY A 146 -17.73 15.84 -22.25
CA GLY A 146 -16.57 16.43 -21.57
C GLY A 146 -16.40 15.99 -20.12
N LEU A 147 -15.23 16.32 -19.61
CA LEU A 147 -14.82 16.09 -18.21
C LEU A 147 -15.09 17.34 -17.35
N MET A 148 -15.27 17.13 -16.05
CA MET A 148 -15.44 18.21 -15.08
C MET A 148 -14.95 17.82 -13.68
N THR A 149 -14.75 18.83 -12.84
CA THR A 149 -14.61 18.71 -11.39
C THR A 149 -15.80 19.44 -10.74
N PRO A 150 -16.70 18.77 -9.99
CA PRO A 150 -17.90 19.40 -9.41
C PRO A 150 -17.58 20.50 -8.39
N ASP A 151 -16.41 20.43 -7.77
CA ASP A 151 -15.92 21.41 -6.79
C ASP A 151 -15.17 22.58 -7.43
N ASN A 152 -15.04 22.63 -8.76
CA ASN A 152 -14.19 23.58 -9.51
C ASN A 152 -12.71 23.62 -9.06
N GLU A 153 -12.28 22.65 -8.27
CA GLU A 153 -10.90 22.50 -7.84
C GLU A 153 -10.07 21.79 -8.93
N PRO A 154 -8.75 21.92 -8.90
CA PRO A 154 -7.89 21.11 -9.78
C PRO A 154 -8.17 19.62 -9.65
N VAL A 155 -8.04 18.89 -10.75
CA VAL A 155 -8.20 17.43 -10.75
C VAL A 155 -7.18 16.79 -9.81
N LYS A 156 -7.64 15.91 -8.93
CA LYS A 156 -6.85 15.27 -7.88
C LYS A 156 -6.66 13.77 -8.14
N GLY A 157 -5.63 13.17 -7.52
CA GLY A 157 -5.46 11.72 -7.49
C GLY A 157 -4.66 11.12 -8.63
N PHE A 158 -3.97 11.94 -9.42
CA PHE A 158 -3.05 11.50 -10.45
C PHE A 158 -1.61 11.40 -9.95
N ILE A 159 -0.94 10.33 -10.35
CA ILE A 159 0.49 10.14 -10.23
C ILE A 159 1.05 9.66 -11.56
N VAL A 160 2.27 10.08 -11.90
CA VAL A 160 2.93 9.76 -13.16
C VAL A 160 4.35 9.26 -12.91
N ALA A 161 4.81 8.32 -13.73
CA ALA A 161 6.16 7.78 -13.69
C ALA A 161 6.84 7.86 -15.07
N GLY A 162 8.16 8.02 -15.05
CA GLY A 162 9.04 7.86 -16.20
C GLY A 162 9.62 6.44 -16.29
N GLU A 163 10.71 6.28 -17.04
CA GLU A 163 11.42 5.00 -17.23
C GLU A 163 12.03 4.44 -15.92
N ASP A 164 12.23 5.30 -14.93
CA ASP A 164 12.71 4.92 -13.60
C ASP A 164 11.65 4.17 -12.76
N HIS A 165 10.41 4.05 -13.28
CA HIS A 165 9.24 3.46 -12.61
C HIS A 165 8.86 4.11 -11.27
N ARG A 166 9.37 5.33 -11.01
CA ARG A 166 9.03 6.08 -9.80
C ARG A 166 7.83 6.98 -10.05
N PHE A 167 6.81 6.84 -9.21
CA PHE A 167 5.61 7.65 -9.30
C PHE A 167 5.75 8.95 -8.52
N TYR A 168 5.41 10.06 -9.19
CA TYR A 168 5.37 11.40 -8.62
C TYR A 168 3.94 11.96 -8.69
N PRO A 169 3.50 12.75 -7.69
CA PRO A 169 2.25 13.49 -7.77
C PRO A 169 2.22 14.32 -9.06
N ALA A 170 1.10 14.25 -9.76
CA ALA A 170 0.97 14.88 -11.08
C ALA A 170 -0.12 15.95 -11.09
N THR A 171 0.13 17.00 -11.88
CA THR A 171 -0.90 17.96 -12.28
C THR A 171 -1.69 17.37 -13.43
N ALA A 172 -3.01 17.44 -13.36
CA ALA A 172 -3.91 16.99 -14.41
C ALA A 172 -4.82 18.13 -14.86
N LEU A 173 -4.81 18.43 -16.17
CA LEU A 173 -5.56 19.54 -16.78
C LEU A 173 -6.59 19.00 -17.76
N ILE A 174 -7.87 19.38 -17.55
CA ILE A 174 -8.96 19.03 -18.46
C ILE A 174 -8.82 19.82 -19.77
N ARG A 175 -8.95 19.11 -20.91
CA ARG A 175 -8.98 19.67 -22.27
C ARG A 175 -10.15 19.04 -23.05
N GLY A 176 -11.36 19.54 -22.77
CA GLY A 176 -12.59 18.99 -23.33
C GLY A 176 -12.87 17.57 -22.80
N ASP A 177 -12.79 16.57 -23.68
CA ASP A 177 -12.95 15.14 -23.39
C ASP A 177 -11.64 14.43 -22.99
N LYS A 178 -10.53 15.16 -22.99
CA LYS A 178 -9.18 14.65 -22.68
C LYS A 178 -8.60 15.23 -21.40
N LEU A 179 -7.56 14.58 -20.90
CA LEU A 179 -6.81 15.01 -19.72
C LEU A 179 -5.32 15.02 -20.02
N GLU A 180 -4.65 16.14 -19.79
CA GLU A 180 -3.19 16.26 -19.84
C GLU A 180 -2.63 16.04 -18.41
N VAL A 181 -1.73 15.06 -18.25
CA VAL A 181 -1.12 14.72 -16.95
C VAL A 181 0.40 14.88 -17.05
N SER A 182 1.01 15.61 -16.10
CA SER A 182 2.44 15.83 -16.05
C SER A 182 2.95 16.06 -14.64
N ALA A 183 4.25 15.83 -14.41
CA ALA A 183 4.97 16.20 -13.20
C ALA A 183 6.34 16.76 -13.55
N PRO A 184 6.87 17.76 -12.81
CA PRO A 184 8.17 18.36 -13.08
C PRO A 184 9.35 17.37 -13.07
N GLN A 185 9.22 16.29 -12.28
CA GLN A 185 10.22 15.25 -12.12
C GLN A 185 10.26 14.23 -13.27
N VAL A 186 9.26 14.26 -14.17
CA VAL A 186 9.09 13.27 -15.25
C VAL A 186 9.18 13.96 -16.60
N SER A 187 10.30 13.80 -17.28
CA SER A 187 10.55 14.40 -18.61
C SER A 187 9.78 13.69 -19.73
N VAL A 188 9.60 12.36 -19.61
CA VAL A 188 8.83 11.53 -20.54
C VAL A 188 7.95 10.58 -19.74
N PRO A 189 6.64 10.77 -19.71
CA PRO A 189 5.70 9.87 -19.01
C PRO A 189 5.68 8.48 -19.66
N VAL A 190 5.80 7.44 -18.84
CA VAL A 190 5.68 6.04 -19.26
C VAL A 190 4.42 5.40 -18.65
N ALA A 191 4.05 5.81 -17.44
CA ALA A 191 2.88 5.30 -16.76
C ALA A 191 2.13 6.38 -15.99
N VAL A 192 0.80 6.24 -15.94
CA VAL A 192 -0.10 7.10 -15.16
C VAL A 192 -1.01 6.22 -14.32
N ARG A 193 -1.25 6.65 -13.07
CA ARG A 193 -2.28 6.05 -12.20
C ARG A 193 -3.23 7.13 -11.70
N TYR A 194 -4.51 6.79 -11.63
CA TYR A 194 -5.56 7.65 -11.09
C TYR A 194 -6.27 6.95 -9.94
N ALA A 195 -6.28 7.58 -8.77
CA ALA A 195 -6.93 7.07 -7.54
C ALA A 195 -6.60 5.58 -7.26
N TYR A 196 -5.43 5.12 -7.70
CA TYR A 196 -4.97 3.74 -7.55
C TYR A 196 -4.30 3.54 -6.19
N CYS A 197 -5.10 3.66 -5.14
CA CYS A 197 -4.71 3.53 -3.73
C CYS A 197 -5.90 3.04 -2.90
N ASN A 198 -5.69 2.77 -1.63
CA ASN A 198 -6.74 2.23 -0.76
C ASN A 198 -7.93 3.19 -0.62
N PHE A 199 -7.65 4.44 -0.30
CA PHE A 199 -8.66 5.48 -0.18
C PHE A 199 -8.17 6.79 -0.81
N PHE A 200 -9.04 7.40 -1.61
CA PHE A 200 -8.85 8.74 -2.15
C PHE A 200 -10.20 9.40 -2.42
N ARG A 201 -10.33 10.69 -2.13
CA ARG A 201 -11.51 11.48 -2.51
C ARG A 201 -11.35 11.99 -3.93
N VAL A 202 -12.01 11.32 -4.85
CA VAL A 202 -11.98 11.66 -6.28
C VAL A 202 -12.82 12.91 -6.57
N ASN A 203 -12.40 13.67 -7.61
CA ASN A 203 -13.17 14.80 -8.12
C ASN A 203 -13.22 14.89 -9.66
N LEU A 204 -12.80 13.83 -10.37
CA LEU A 204 -12.92 13.76 -11.82
C LEU A 204 -14.24 13.07 -12.20
N TYR A 205 -15.08 13.74 -12.98
CA TYR A 205 -16.40 13.28 -13.40
C TYR A 205 -16.63 13.59 -14.88
N ASN A 206 -17.64 12.93 -15.51
CA ASN A 206 -18.26 13.46 -16.71
C ASN A 206 -19.34 14.50 -16.34
N LYS A 207 -19.85 15.22 -17.32
CA LYS A 207 -20.88 16.25 -17.10
C LYS A 207 -22.23 15.68 -16.64
N ALA A 208 -22.46 14.39 -16.78
CA ALA A 208 -23.64 13.72 -16.25
C ALA A 208 -23.54 13.39 -14.74
N GLY A 209 -22.42 13.72 -14.09
CA GLY A 209 -22.22 13.54 -12.65
C GLY A 209 -21.78 12.13 -12.21
N PHE A 210 -21.25 11.33 -13.13
CA PHE A 210 -20.65 10.04 -12.80
C PHE A 210 -19.14 10.18 -12.60
N PRO A 211 -18.55 9.63 -11.50
CA PRO A 211 -17.13 9.70 -11.24
C PRO A 211 -16.34 8.81 -12.20
N ALA A 212 -15.11 9.26 -12.49
CA ALA A 212 -14.17 8.45 -13.26
C ALA A 212 -13.75 7.19 -12.49
N THR A 213 -13.62 6.09 -13.23
CA THR A 213 -13.15 4.81 -12.72
C THR A 213 -11.65 4.92 -12.37
N PRO A 214 -11.21 4.50 -11.18
CA PRO A 214 -9.79 4.36 -10.89
C PRO A 214 -9.09 3.41 -11.85
N PHE A 215 -7.89 3.76 -12.27
CA PHE A 215 -7.12 2.96 -13.22
C PHE A 215 -5.60 3.11 -13.04
N ARG A 216 -4.87 2.20 -13.69
CA ARG A 216 -3.44 2.34 -14.00
C ARG A 216 -3.20 2.01 -15.48
N THR A 217 -2.22 2.64 -16.10
CA THR A 217 -1.81 2.35 -17.48
C THR A 217 -0.69 1.32 -17.54
N ASP A 218 -0.04 1.07 -16.43
CA ASP A 218 1.05 0.10 -16.30
C ASP A 218 0.54 -1.29 -15.90
N THR A 219 1.38 -2.29 -16.14
CA THR A 219 1.19 -3.67 -15.67
C THR A 219 2.28 -4.06 -14.67
N TRP A 220 2.98 -3.06 -14.13
CA TRP A 220 4.10 -3.33 -13.26
C TRP A 220 3.62 -3.95 -11.95
N GLU A 221 4.08 -5.16 -11.74
CA GLU A 221 4.05 -5.74 -10.41
C GLU A 221 5.20 -5.13 -9.61
N PRO A 222 5.07 -4.89 -8.31
CA PRO A 222 6.21 -4.52 -7.49
C PRO A 222 7.31 -5.57 -7.70
N ASP A 223 8.52 -5.15 -8.06
CA ASP A 223 9.67 -6.07 -8.21
C ASP A 223 9.86 -6.95 -6.98
N SER A 224 9.47 -6.42 -5.81
CA SER A 224 9.16 -7.18 -4.60
C SER A 224 8.24 -6.35 -3.70
N TYR A 225 7.33 -7.00 -2.98
CA TYR A 225 6.52 -6.35 -1.95
C TYR A 225 7.38 -5.71 -0.86
N ALA A 226 8.53 -6.30 -0.56
CA ALA A 226 9.50 -5.76 0.39
C ALA A 226 10.06 -4.41 -0.08
N ARG A 227 10.42 -4.29 -1.37
CA ARG A 227 10.89 -3.04 -1.97
C ARG A 227 9.80 -1.96 -1.94
N TRP A 228 8.61 -2.31 -2.43
CA TRP A 228 7.46 -1.40 -2.40
C TRP A 228 7.13 -0.91 -0.99
N PHE A 229 7.14 -1.81 0.00
CA PHE A 229 6.93 -1.46 1.40
C PHE A 229 8.03 -0.52 1.91
N ALA A 230 9.30 -0.86 1.68
CA ALA A 230 10.44 -0.04 2.11
C ALA A 230 10.39 1.38 1.50
N ASP A 231 10.11 1.49 0.21
CA ASP A 231 9.97 2.77 -0.48
C ASP A 231 8.80 3.59 0.06
N SER A 232 7.66 2.95 0.31
CA SER A 232 6.48 3.60 0.88
C SER A 232 6.76 4.13 2.29
N GLU A 233 7.48 3.37 3.12
CA GLU A 233 7.84 3.80 4.47
C GLU A 233 8.86 4.96 4.44
N MET A 234 9.83 4.95 3.54
CA MET A 234 10.77 6.06 3.38
C MET A 234 10.09 7.36 2.89
N VAL A 235 9.07 7.25 2.04
CA VAL A 235 8.24 8.41 1.63
C VAL A 235 7.37 8.91 2.78
N ARG A 236 6.75 8.00 3.50
CA ARG A 236 5.86 8.30 4.64
C ARG A 236 6.64 8.87 5.83
N PHE A 237 7.82 8.33 6.06
CA PHE A 237 8.73 8.67 7.16
C PHE A 237 10.11 9.04 6.59
N PRO A 238 10.31 10.28 6.13
CA PRO A 238 11.56 10.71 5.50
C PRO A 238 12.81 10.56 6.38
N LYS A 239 12.62 10.43 7.69
CA LYS A 239 13.68 10.15 8.66
C LYS A 239 13.35 8.90 9.48
N ALA A 240 14.30 7.99 9.63
CA ALA A 240 14.05 6.68 10.24
C ALA A 240 13.57 6.75 11.71
N TYR A 241 13.84 7.82 12.45
CA TYR A 241 13.27 7.97 13.79
C TYR A 241 11.74 8.14 13.80
N GLN A 242 11.15 8.52 12.66
CA GLN A 242 9.70 8.69 12.50
C GLN A 242 8.97 7.36 12.27
N LEU A 243 9.70 6.28 11.96
CA LEU A 243 9.13 4.94 11.84
C LEU A 243 8.27 4.64 13.08
N ASP A 244 7.13 3.96 12.85
CA ASP A 244 6.13 3.72 13.88
C ASP A 244 5.60 5.02 14.54
N HIS A 245 5.45 6.08 13.74
CA HIS A 245 4.98 7.40 14.20
C HIS A 245 5.82 8.02 15.31
N GLY A 246 7.13 7.69 15.38
CA GLY A 246 8.08 8.26 16.32
C GLY A 246 8.13 9.78 16.26
N LYS A 247 7.99 10.44 17.41
CA LYS A 247 7.97 11.91 17.53
C LYS A 247 9.32 12.52 17.94
N ARG A 248 10.29 11.69 18.31
CA ARG A 248 11.62 12.13 18.79
C ARG A 248 12.69 11.14 18.34
N LEU A 249 13.94 11.63 18.32
CA LEU A 249 15.11 10.76 18.15
C LEU A 249 15.17 9.76 19.30
N PHE A 250 15.14 8.48 18.96
CA PHE A 250 15.16 7.41 19.95
C PHE A 250 15.80 6.13 19.36
N PHE A 251 16.65 5.48 20.14
CA PHE A 251 17.28 4.21 19.80
C PHE A 251 16.37 3.05 20.25
N GLY A 252 15.18 3.00 19.71
CA GLY A 252 14.09 2.14 20.18
C GLY A 252 13.80 0.94 19.30
N TYR A 253 13.00 0.03 19.83
CA TYR A 253 12.66 -1.26 19.22
C TYR A 253 12.11 -1.14 17.78
N ALA A 254 11.08 -0.33 17.58
CA ALA A 254 10.40 -0.22 16.29
C ALA A 254 11.34 0.32 15.19
N GLN A 255 12.13 1.35 15.53
CA GLN A 255 13.15 1.90 14.63
C GLN A 255 14.20 0.86 14.28
N GLY A 256 14.65 0.08 15.27
CA GLY A 256 15.61 -1.01 15.06
C GLY A 256 15.08 -2.09 14.10
N VAL A 257 13.81 -2.50 14.23
CA VAL A 257 13.16 -3.46 13.31
C VAL A 257 13.13 -2.92 11.88
N GLY A 258 12.61 -1.68 11.71
CA GLY A 258 12.51 -1.05 10.41
C GLY A 258 13.87 -0.84 9.74
N CYS A 259 14.86 -0.33 10.50
CA CYS A 259 16.22 -0.15 10.00
C CYS A 259 16.90 -1.46 9.61
N CYS A 260 16.71 -2.54 10.37
CA CYS A 260 17.20 -3.87 9.97
C CYS A 260 16.60 -4.33 8.65
N ALA A 261 15.30 -4.05 8.42
CA ALA A 261 14.65 -4.37 7.15
C ALA A 261 15.23 -3.56 5.98
N MET A 262 15.49 -2.25 6.18
CA MET A 262 16.13 -1.39 5.17
C MET A 262 17.55 -1.88 4.82
N LEU A 263 18.37 -2.27 5.81
CA LEU A 263 19.71 -2.81 5.55
C LEU A 263 19.65 -4.16 4.80
N ARG A 264 18.66 -5.01 5.08
CA ARG A 264 18.45 -6.24 4.30
C ARG A 264 18.07 -5.92 2.85
N MET A 265 17.25 -4.89 2.63
CA MET A 265 16.93 -4.44 1.27
C MET A 265 18.17 -3.94 0.55
N TRP A 266 18.97 -3.06 1.18
CA TRP A 266 20.25 -2.63 0.62
C TRP A 266 21.15 -3.82 0.21
N LYS A 267 21.35 -4.78 1.10
CA LYS A 267 22.17 -5.97 0.78
C LYS A 267 21.62 -6.78 -0.39
N LYS A 268 20.30 -6.87 -0.53
CA LYS A 268 19.66 -7.69 -1.56
C LYS A 268 19.66 -7.05 -2.94
N ILE A 269 19.46 -5.74 -3.02
CA ILE A 269 19.27 -5.03 -4.30
C ILE A 269 20.35 -4.01 -4.62
N GLY A 270 21.29 -3.72 -3.70
CA GLY A 270 22.45 -2.84 -3.89
C GLY A 270 22.13 -1.34 -3.86
N GLU A 271 20.88 -0.93 -3.64
CA GLU A 271 20.50 0.49 -3.65
C GLU A 271 20.95 1.19 -2.37
N ARG A 272 21.94 2.05 -2.45
CA ARG A 272 22.58 2.76 -1.33
C ARG A 272 21.60 3.58 -0.49
N ARG A 273 20.54 4.11 -1.05
CA ARG A 273 19.54 4.94 -0.33
C ARG A 273 18.94 4.27 0.91
N TYR A 274 18.80 2.95 0.93
CA TYR A 274 18.32 2.22 2.13
C TYR A 274 19.37 2.21 3.24
N PHE A 275 20.64 2.09 2.86
CA PHE A 275 21.76 2.20 3.80
C PHE A 275 21.87 3.62 4.38
N ASP A 276 21.86 4.64 3.50
CA ASP A 276 22.01 6.04 3.89
C ASP A 276 20.87 6.48 4.83
N TYR A 277 19.67 5.97 4.63
CA TYR A 277 18.53 6.22 5.51
C TYR A 277 18.76 5.72 6.94
N VAL A 278 19.39 4.55 7.10
CA VAL A 278 19.74 3.98 8.41
C VAL A 278 20.96 4.66 9.00
N GLU A 279 21.98 4.93 8.18
CA GLU A 279 23.20 5.61 8.63
C GLU A 279 22.91 7.00 9.21
N GLN A 280 22.08 7.80 8.53
CA GLN A 280 21.63 9.10 9.02
C GLN A 280 20.95 9.01 10.39
N TRP A 281 20.13 7.99 10.60
CA TRP A 281 19.48 7.77 11.90
C TRP A 281 20.49 7.41 12.99
N ALA A 282 21.39 6.47 12.71
CA ALA A 282 22.41 6.04 13.66
C ALA A 282 23.39 7.19 13.99
N ASP A 283 23.82 7.95 12.97
CA ASP A 283 24.71 9.11 13.14
C ASP A 283 24.06 10.24 13.95
N SER A 284 22.74 10.39 13.88
CA SER A 284 22.02 11.36 14.70
C SER A 284 21.89 10.96 16.18
N LEU A 285 22.09 9.68 16.49
CA LEU A 285 21.91 9.11 17.83
C LEU A 285 23.23 8.75 18.51
N ILE A 286 24.28 8.49 17.73
CA ILE A 286 25.59 8.03 18.27
C ILE A 286 26.62 9.07 17.95
N ASN A 287 27.17 9.68 19.03
CA ASN A 287 28.23 10.68 18.91
C ASN A 287 29.59 10.03 18.56
N ASP A 288 30.61 10.85 18.30
CA ASP A 288 31.95 10.36 17.90
C ASP A 288 32.63 9.52 18.97
N LYS A 289 32.20 9.60 20.24
CA LYS A 289 32.69 8.77 21.35
C LYS A 289 31.95 7.43 21.45
N GLY A 290 30.94 7.17 20.60
CA GLY A 290 30.12 5.96 20.64
C GLY A 290 29.04 5.99 21.73
N GLU A 291 28.75 7.14 22.33
CA GLU A 291 27.67 7.28 23.30
C GLU A 291 26.34 7.39 22.58
N ILE A 292 25.35 6.58 23.01
CA ILE A 292 24.00 6.50 22.39
C ILE A 292 23.09 7.50 23.12
N HIS A 293 22.46 8.39 22.38
CA HIS A 293 21.51 9.39 22.89
C HIS A 293 20.34 8.72 23.62
N LEU A 294 20.01 9.18 24.81
CA LEU A 294 18.96 8.66 25.69
C LEU A 294 19.09 7.15 26.03
N TYR A 295 20.30 6.60 25.92
CA TYR A 295 20.58 5.25 26.37
C TYR A 295 20.91 5.23 27.86
N HIS A 296 20.19 4.43 28.62
CA HIS A 296 20.30 4.30 30.07
C HIS A 296 20.52 2.84 30.45
N VAL A 297 21.79 2.45 30.64
CA VAL A 297 22.19 1.06 30.92
C VAL A 297 21.49 0.49 32.15
N GLU A 298 21.25 1.33 33.16
CA GLU A 298 20.61 0.98 34.43
C GLU A 298 19.14 0.55 34.28
N THR A 299 18.51 0.83 33.15
CA THR A 299 17.13 0.39 32.86
C THR A 299 17.07 -1.08 32.46
N TYR A 300 18.19 -1.67 32.06
CA TYR A 300 18.28 -3.02 31.53
C TYR A 300 17.15 -3.33 30.54
N ASN A 301 17.04 -2.48 29.52
CA ASN A 301 15.97 -2.57 28.53
C ASN A 301 16.47 -3.27 27.27
N LEU A 302 15.87 -4.43 26.90
CA LEU A 302 16.22 -5.17 25.70
C LEU A 302 15.82 -4.45 24.39
N ASP A 303 14.90 -3.50 24.43
CA ASP A 303 14.54 -2.72 23.22
C ASP A 303 15.75 -2.01 22.61
N TYR A 304 16.70 -1.53 23.43
CA TYR A 304 17.95 -0.93 22.94
C TYR A 304 18.82 -1.95 22.21
N ILE A 305 18.86 -3.20 22.70
CA ILE A 305 19.66 -4.26 22.08
C ILE A 305 19.17 -4.57 20.67
N ASN A 306 17.86 -4.52 20.45
CA ASN A 306 17.29 -4.73 19.12
C ASN A 306 17.84 -3.74 18.09
N SER A 307 17.89 -2.46 18.45
CA SER A 307 18.47 -1.40 17.61
C SER A 307 19.98 -1.56 17.38
N GLY A 308 20.68 -2.17 18.31
CA GLY A 308 22.10 -2.48 18.18
C GLY A 308 22.45 -3.38 17.00
N LYS A 309 21.50 -4.18 16.50
CA LYS A 309 21.74 -5.08 15.36
C LYS A 309 22.09 -4.35 14.06
N VAL A 310 21.64 -3.10 13.88
CA VAL A 310 21.98 -2.32 12.68
C VAL A 310 23.45 -1.90 12.67
N LEU A 311 24.07 -1.78 13.83
CA LEU A 311 25.43 -1.26 13.98
C LEU A 311 26.49 -2.16 13.35
N PHE A 312 26.25 -3.47 13.26
CA PHE A 312 27.17 -4.40 12.59
C PHE A 312 27.33 -4.05 11.09
N ASP A 313 26.24 -3.83 10.40
CA ASP A 313 26.28 -3.49 8.98
C ASP A 313 26.86 -2.10 8.75
N LEU A 314 26.51 -1.15 9.60
CA LEU A 314 27.09 0.20 9.55
C LEU A 314 28.59 0.17 9.81
N TYR A 315 29.06 -0.59 10.80
CA TYR A 315 30.49 -0.72 11.12
C TYR A 315 31.25 -1.37 9.96
N ARG A 316 30.76 -2.48 9.43
CA ARG A 316 31.41 -3.17 8.30
C ARG A 316 31.57 -2.30 7.06
N GLU A 317 30.54 -1.53 6.75
CA GLU A 317 30.48 -0.72 5.53
C GLU A 317 31.29 0.58 5.66
N THR A 318 31.32 1.20 6.86
CA THR A 318 31.89 2.54 7.06
C THR A 318 33.21 2.55 7.79
N GLY A 319 33.52 1.51 8.58
CA GLY A 319 34.69 1.47 9.48
C GLY A 319 34.62 2.46 10.63
N LYS A 320 33.48 3.12 10.91
CA LYS A 320 33.35 4.11 11.96
C LYS A 320 33.40 3.45 13.34
N GLU A 321 34.51 3.67 14.10
CA GLU A 321 34.72 3.08 15.42
C GLU A 321 33.64 3.40 16.46
N LYS A 322 32.91 4.50 16.29
CA LYS A 322 31.78 4.85 17.17
C LYS A 322 30.69 3.78 17.19
N TYR A 323 30.44 3.07 16.08
CA TYR A 323 29.46 2.00 16.05
C TYR A 323 29.94 0.78 16.86
N LYS A 324 31.23 0.45 16.78
CA LYS A 324 31.80 -0.61 17.60
C LYS A 324 31.72 -0.27 19.08
N THR A 325 32.12 0.95 19.48
CA THR A 325 32.01 1.42 20.86
C THR A 325 30.58 1.35 21.39
N ALA A 326 29.61 1.74 20.57
CA ALA A 326 28.19 1.60 20.92
C ALA A 326 27.77 0.14 21.12
N MET A 327 28.20 -0.79 20.23
CA MET A 327 27.97 -2.23 20.42
C MET A 327 28.60 -2.75 21.70
N ASP A 328 29.82 -2.33 22.04
CA ASP A 328 30.51 -2.71 23.29
C ASP A 328 29.71 -2.28 24.54
N ALA A 329 29.08 -1.09 24.50
CA ALA A 329 28.21 -0.62 25.57
C ALA A 329 26.95 -1.50 25.74
N LEU A 330 26.33 -1.94 24.61
CA LEU A 330 25.18 -2.84 24.64
C LEU A 330 25.55 -4.24 25.15
N VAL A 331 26.72 -4.77 24.77
CA VAL A 331 27.23 -6.03 25.32
C VAL A 331 27.51 -5.90 26.83
N LYS A 332 28.05 -4.78 27.30
CA LYS A 332 28.22 -4.50 28.73
C LYS A 332 26.90 -4.51 29.50
N GLN A 333 25.83 -3.98 28.92
CA GLN A 333 24.47 -4.13 29.46
C GLN A 333 24.13 -5.58 29.63
N LEU A 334 24.20 -6.40 28.53
CA LEU A 334 23.81 -7.80 28.54
C LEU A 334 24.61 -8.67 29.49
N LYS A 335 25.90 -8.35 29.71
CA LYS A 335 26.75 -9.05 30.69
C LYS A 335 26.20 -8.93 32.11
N ASN A 336 25.62 -7.80 32.46
CA ASN A 336 25.11 -7.50 33.81
C ASN A 336 23.55 -7.53 33.85
N HIS A 337 22.90 -7.89 32.79
CA HIS A 337 21.45 -7.88 32.65
C HIS A 337 20.81 -8.90 33.59
N PRO A 338 19.79 -8.53 34.38
CA PRO A 338 19.10 -9.48 35.26
C PRO A 338 18.55 -10.68 34.49
N ARG A 339 18.66 -11.87 35.14
CA ARG A 339 18.23 -13.12 34.55
C ARG A 339 17.25 -13.84 35.48
N THR A 340 16.45 -14.73 34.90
CA THR A 340 15.66 -15.71 35.67
C THR A 340 16.55 -16.79 36.26
N LEU A 341 16.00 -17.66 37.10
CA LEU A 341 16.72 -18.81 37.66
C LEU A 341 17.23 -19.76 36.56
N GLU A 342 16.51 -19.85 35.43
CA GLU A 342 16.87 -20.67 34.27
C GLU A 342 17.87 -19.97 33.33
N GLY A 343 18.30 -18.75 33.68
CA GLY A 343 19.32 -18.01 32.93
C GLY A 343 18.84 -17.09 31.81
N ALA A 344 17.53 -16.99 31.58
CA ALA A 344 16.97 -16.11 30.54
C ALA A 344 16.98 -14.64 30.98
N TYR A 345 17.20 -13.73 30.04
CA TYR A 345 17.17 -12.27 30.31
C TYR A 345 15.75 -11.80 30.66
N TRP A 346 15.62 -10.96 31.69
CA TRP A 346 14.39 -10.18 31.87
C TRP A 346 14.22 -9.24 30.69
N HIS A 347 12.96 -8.98 30.34
CA HIS A 347 12.70 -8.06 29.23
C HIS A 347 13.16 -6.62 29.55
N LYS A 348 12.86 -6.13 30.77
CA LYS A 348 13.32 -4.84 31.33
C LYS A 348 13.40 -4.93 32.84
N LEU A 349 14.19 -4.09 33.48
CA LEU A 349 14.29 -4.06 34.94
C LEU A 349 12.93 -3.87 35.61
N ILE A 350 12.04 -3.06 35.03
CA ILE A 350 10.69 -2.81 35.56
C ILE A 350 9.75 -4.03 35.44
N TYR A 351 10.11 -5.03 34.64
CA TYR A 351 9.34 -6.27 34.45
C TYR A 351 10.11 -7.44 35.04
N GLN A 352 10.26 -7.44 36.37
CA GLN A 352 11.05 -8.43 37.11
C GLN A 352 10.57 -9.85 36.81
N HIS A 353 11.54 -10.75 36.55
CA HIS A 353 11.33 -12.17 36.21
C HIS A 353 10.49 -12.44 34.96
N GLN A 354 10.18 -11.43 34.13
CA GLN A 354 9.40 -11.64 32.90
C GLN A 354 10.33 -11.86 31.70
N ILE A 355 10.05 -12.93 30.97
CA ILE A 355 10.64 -13.25 29.67
C ILE A 355 9.56 -12.95 28.64
N TRP A 356 9.88 -12.11 27.67
CA TRP A 356 9.02 -11.87 26.51
C TRP A 356 9.62 -12.56 25.30
N LEU A 357 8.78 -13.10 24.43
CA LEU A 357 9.22 -13.85 23.24
C LEU A 357 10.11 -13.01 22.32
N ASP A 358 9.78 -11.73 22.16
CA ASP A 358 10.58 -10.79 21.36
C ASP A 358 11.95 -10.48 22.02
N GLY A 359 12.08 -10.62 23.34
CA GLY A 359 13.36 -10.51 24.03
C GLY A 359 14.42 -11.51 23.56
N LEU A 360 13.97 -12.75 23.23
CA LEU A 360 14.83 -13.77 22.61
C LEU A 360 15.33 -13.31 21.24
N TYR A 361 14.45 -12.70 20.43
CA TYR A 361 14.80 -12.14 19.13
C TYR A 361 15.79 -10.94 19.25
N MET A 362 15.76 -10.19 20.34
CA MET A 362 16.60 -9.03 20.54
C MET A 362 18.01 -9.39 20.99
N ALA A 363 18.14 -10.12 22.11
CA ALA A 363 19.40 -10.35 22.79
C ALA A 363 20.27 -11.44 22.13
N SER A 364 19.73 -12.65 21.94
CA SER A 364 20.52 -13.79 21.46
C SER A 364 21.12 -13.58 20.07
N PRO A 365 20.37 -13.09 19.06
CA PRO A 365 20.97 -12.82 17.75
C PRO A 365 22.03 -11.71 17.78
N PHE A 366 21.86 -10.69 18.65
CA PHE A 366 22.85 -9.63 18.79
C PHE A 366 24.17 -10.17 19.37
N LEU A 367 24.11 -10.98 20.44
CA LEU A 367 25.29 -11.57 21.05
C LEU A 367 26.00 -12.56 20.12
N ALA A 368 25.26 -13.46 19.48
CA ALA A 368 25.82 -14.39 18.51
C ALA A 368 26.54 -13.67 17.37
N GLN A 369 25.94 -12.60 16.85
CA GLN A 369 26.56 -11.79 15.82
C GLN A 369 27.79 -11.05 16.32
N TYR A 370 27.75 -10.50 17.54
CA TYR A 370 28.91 -9.84 18.16
C TYR A 370 30.05 -10.83 18.38
N GLY A 371 29.77 -12.02 18.89
CA GLY A 371 30.76 -13.09 19.07
C GLY A 371 31.44 -13.49 17.77
N ALA A 372 30.66 -13.67 16.71
CA ALA A 372 31.17 -14.00 15.39
C ALA A 372 32.01 -12.85 14.77
N GLU A 373 31.53 -11.61 14.86
CA GLU A 373 32.18 -10.45 14.25
C GLU A 373 33.54 -10.12 14.89
N PHE A 374 33.63 -10.24 16.21
CA PHE A 374 34.80 -9.83 16.98
C PHE A 374 35.62 -10.99 17.55
N ASN A 375 35.39 -12.23 17.04
CA ASN A 375 36.06 -13.46 17.47
C ASN A 375 36.00 -13.66 19.01
N LYS A 376 34.82 -13.58 19.58
CA LYS A 376 34.49 -13.74 20.99
C LYS A 376 33.52 -14.88 21.21
N PRO A 377 33.96 -16.14 21.13
CA PRO A 377 33.09 -17.33 21.16
C PRO A 377 32.27 -17.42 22.46
N GLU A 378 32.73 -16.85 23.57
CA GLU A 378 31.98 -16.79 24.84
C GLU A 378 30.60 -16.12 24.74
N TRP A 379 30.26 -15.48 23.61
CA TRP A 379 28.96 -14.85 23.35
C TRP A 379 28.09 -15.65 22.39
N ILE A 380 28.59 -16.78 21.88
CA ILE A 380 27.85 -17.61 20.90
C ILE A 380 27.11 -18.78 21.60
N ASP A 381 27.68 -19.29 22.68
CA ASP A 381 27.14 -20.37 23.53
C ASP A 381 26.15 -19.80 24.56
#